data_26b93394d9c18c0b3a890caeda02b25b
#
_entry.id   26b93394d9c18c0b3a890caeda02b25b
#
_cell.length_a   1.000
_cell.length_b   1.000
_cell.length_c   1.000
_cell.angle_alpha   90.00
_cell.angle_beta   90.00
_cell.angle_gamma   90.00
#
_symmetry.space_group_name_H-M   'P 1'
#
loop_
_entity.id
_entity.type
_entity.pdbx_description
1 polymer ?
#
loop_
_entity_poly.entity_id
_entity_poly.type
_entity_poly.pdbx_seq_one_letter_code
_entity_poly.pdbx_strand_id
1 'polypeptide(L)'
;MVEKEISGRFSIRFATPNDIPIILQLIKELAKYENLLHMVVADEKLLDEWLFQKKVVEVIIGEMNNTVVGFSLFFYNFSTFLGKPGIYIEDVYVKKEYRHQGYGKGFFRFIAQLARERGCGRMEWSVLDWN
;
A
#
# COMPACT_ATOMS: atom_id res chain seq x y z
N MET A 1 2.96 1.53 -16.11
CA MET A 1 1.91 0.62 -15.63
C MET A 1 1.02 1.36 -14.65
N VAL A 2 -0.25 1.41 -14.94
CA VAL A 2 -1.22 2.17 -14.14
C VAL A 2 -2.10 1.22 -13.35
N GLU A 3 -2.47 0.11 -13.94
CA GLU A 3 -3.45 -0.80 -13.39
C GLU A 3 -3.07 -2.21 -13.78
N LYS A 4 -3.34 -3.18 -12.92
CA LYS A 4 -3.05 -4.57 -13.22
C LYS A 4 -4.14 -5.46 -12.62
N GLU A 5 -4.74 -6.29 -13.46
CA GLU A 5 -5.69 -7.29 -13.02
C GLU A 5 -4.92 -8.51 -12.52
N ILE A 6 -5.22 -8.97 -11.31
CA ILE A 6 -4.50 -10.05 -10.65
C ILE A 6 -5.26 -11.36 -10.72
N SER A 7 -6.55 -11.34 -10.47
CA SER A 7 -7.35 -12.55 -10.37
C SER A 7 -8.78 -12.20 -10.76
N GLY A 8 -9.17 -12.60 -11.98
CA GLY A 8 -10.51 -12.32 -12.47
C GLY A 8 -10.83 -10.84 -12.37
N ARG A 9 -11.67 -10.49 -11.40
CA ARG A 9 -12.19 -9.13 -11.24
C ARG A 9 -11.39 -8.29 -10.24
N PHE A 10 -10.37 -8.85 -9.62
CA PHE A 10 -9.50 -8.10 -8.72
C PHE A 10 -8.43 -7.38 -9.52
N SER A 11 -8.28 -6.08 -9.27
CA SER A 11 -7.28 -5.27 -9.95
C SER A 11 -6.59 -4.34 -8.96
N ILE A 12 -5.38 -3.90 -9.30
CA ILE A 12 -4.58 -2.97 -8.49
C ILE A 12 -4.24 -1.77 -9.36
N ARG A 13 -4.39 -0.59 -8.78
CA ARG A 13 -4.05 0.68 -9.44
C ARG A 13 -3.38 1.64 -8.47
N PHE A 14 -2.67 2.62 -9.00
CA PHE A 14 -2.14 3.68 -8.16
C PHE A 14 -3.28 4.58 -7.66
N ALA A 15 -3.12 5.09 -6.44
CA ALA A 15 -4.08 6.01 -5.86
C ALA A 15 -4.04 7.37 -6.58
N THR A 16 -5.17 8.05 -6.56
CA THR A 16 -5.30 9.43 -7.04
C THR A 16 -5.79 10.30 -5.89
N PRO A 17 -5.72 11.64 -6.01
CA PRO A 17 -6.22 12.51 -4.94
C PRO A 17 -7.66 12.24 -4.54
N ASN A 18 -8.49 11.74 -5.46
CA ASN A 18 -9.88 11.40 -5.14
C ASN A 18 -9.98 10.23 -4.15
N ASP A 19 -8.90 9.48 -3.97
CA ASP A 19 -8.89 8.33 -3.06
C ASP A 19 -8.54 8.70 -1.62
N ILE A 20 -8.18 9.96 -1.34
CA ILE A 20 -7.74 10.34 0.00
C ILE A 20 -8.74 9.94 1.08
N PRO A 21 -10.06 10.19 0.94
CA PRO A 21 -11.00 9.78 1.99
C PRO A 21 -11.00 8.27 2.25
N ILE A 22 -10.96 7.45 1.18
CA ILE A 22 -10.97 6.00 1.38
C ILE A 22 -9.64 5.50 1.94
N ILE A 23 -8.52 6.13 1.56
CA ILE A 23 -7.22 5.78 2.12
C ILE A 23 -7.23 6.02 3.63
N LEU A 24 -7.71 7.17 4.08
CA LEU A 24 -7.78 7.47 5.51
C LEU A 24 -8.67 6.46 6.24
N GLN A 25 -9.81 6.10 5.64
CA GLN A 25 -10.69 5.10 6.21
C GLN A 25 -9.95 3.76 6.37
N LEU A 26 -9.23 3.32 5.33
CA LEU A 26 -8.50 2.05 5.37
C LEU A 26 -7.38 2.07 6.40
N ILE A 27 -6.68 3.20 6.55
CA ILE A 27 -5.65 3.35 7.59
C ILE A 27 -6.28 3.16 8.97
N LYS A 28 -7.44 3.76 9.20
CA LYS A 28 -8.14 3.63 10.48
C LYS A 28 -8.63 2.20 10.71
N GLU A 29 -9.10 1.53 9.66
CA GLU A 29 -9.50 0.12 9.78
C GLU A 29 -8.31 -0.76 10.15
N LEU A 30 -7.16 -0.55 9.50
CA LEU A 30 -5.94 -1.27 9.82
C LEU A 30 -5.51 -1.02 11.27
N ALA A 31 -5.51 0.24 11.69
CA ALA A 31 -5.14 0.60 13.05
C ALA A 31 -6.08 -0.04 14.08
N LYS A 32 -7.36 -0.08 13.79
CA LYS A 32 -8.33 -0.73 14.67
C LYS A 32 -8.05 -2.24 14.76
N TYR A 33 -7.75 -2.88 13.64
CA TYR A 33 -7.38 -4.29 13.60
C TYR A 33 -6.15 -4.58 14.47
N GLU A 34 -5.19 -3.65 14.48
CA GLU A 34 -3.96 -3.78 15.27
C GLU A 34 -4.08 -3.24 16.68
N ASN A 35 -5.28 -2.82 17.09
CA ASN A 35 -5.54 -2.21 18.41
C ASN A 35 -4.73 -0.92 18.65
N LEU A 36 -4.49 -0.17 17.58
CA LEU A 36 -3.66 1.04 17.60
C LEU A 36 -4.43 2.27 17.08
N LEU A 37 -5.77 2.19 17.03
CA LEU A 37 -6.57 3.28 16.47
C LEU A 37 -6.29 4.62 17.17
N HIS A 38 -6.03 4.57 18.49
CA HIS A 38 -5.74 5.78 19.27
C HIS A 38 -4.43 6.45 18.83
N MET A 39 -3.59 5.76 18.07
CA MET A 39 -2.33 6.33 17.57
C MET A 39 -2.50 7.10 16.27
N VAL A 40 -3.65 6.99 15.61
CA VAL A 40 -3.84 7.62 14.29
C VAL A 40 -4.14 9.11 14.50
N VAL A 41 -3.22 9.95 14.02
CA VAL A 41 -3.40 11.40 13.98
C VAL A 41 -3.41 11.93 12.56
N ALA A 42 -3.23 11.06 11.57
CA ALA A 42 -3.27 11.42 10.16
C ALA A 42 -4.66 11.94 9.79
N ASP A 43 -4.69 12.89 8.88
CA ASP A 43 -5.93 13.41 8.32
C ASP A 43 -5.78 13.56 6.81
N GLU A 44 -6.85 13.99 6.14
CA GLU A 44 -6.84 14.11 4.68
C GLU A 44 -5.81 15.11 4.18
N LYS A 45 -5.60 16.19 4.92
CA LYS A 45 -4.65 17.23 4.54
C LYS A 45 -3.22 16.70 4.56
N LEU A 46 -2.86 15.95 5.60
CA LEU A 46 -1.54 15.34 5.71
C LEU A 46 -1.32 14.30 4.60
N LEU A 47 -2.34 13.50 4.31
CA LEU A 47 -2.23 12.51 3.23
C LEU A 47 -2.02 13.19 1.88
N ASP A 48 -2.75 14.27 1.60
CA ASP A 48 -2.56 15.02 0.38
C ASP A 48 -1.14 15.55 0.25
N GLU A 49 -0.63 16.13 1.35
CA GLU A 49 0.71 16.70 1.37
C GLU A 49 1.77 15.65 1.00
N TRP A 50 1.76 14.51 1.66
CA TRP A 50 2.85 13.55 1.52
C TRP A 50 2.70 12.59 0.36
N LEU A 51 1.46 12.32 -0.07
CA LEU A 51 1.20 11.45 -1.20
C LEU A 51 1.24 12.19 -2.53
N PHE A 52 0.65 13.37 -2.60
CA PHE A 52 0.40 14.01 -3.89
C PHE A 52 1.15 15.32 -4.09
N GLN A 53 1.40 16.08 -3.03
CA GLN A 53 2.17 17.33 -3.15
C GLN A 53 3.67 17.05 -3.14
N LYS A 54 4.16 16.39 -2.11
CA LYS A 54 5.59 16.13 -1.92
C LYS A 54 6.02 14.74 -2.39
N LYS A 55 5.09 13.84 -2.58
CA LYS A 55 5.31 12.51 -3.15
C LYS A 55 6.41 11.73 -2.42
N VAL A 56 6.35 11.74 -1.10
CA VAL A 56 7.31 11.01 -0.26
C VAL A 56 6.95 9.54 -0.16
N VAL A 57 5.67 9.23 -0.22
CA VAL A 57 5.14 7.86 -0.16
C VAL A 57 4.17 7.65 -1.32
N GLU A 58 3.90 6.38 -1.62
CA GLU A 58 2.97 6.00 -2.67
C GLU A 58 1.94 5.01 -2.12
N VAL A 59 0.74 5.05 -2.68
CA VAL A 59 -0.33 4.12 -2.32
C VAL A 59 -0.85 3.47 -3.59
N ILE A 60 -1.05 2.15 -3.51
CA ILE A 60 -1.79 1.40 -4.51
C ILE A 60 -3.07 0.88 -3.87
N ILE A 61 -4.12 0.82 -4.67
CA ILE A 61 -5.48 0.47 -4.25
C ILE A 61 -5.86 -0.84 -4.92
N GLY A 62 -6.39 -1.76 -4.14
CA GLY A 62 -6.98 -3.00 -4.68
C GLY A 62 -8.48 -2.87 -4.78
N GLU A 63 -9.04 -3.28 -5.91
CA GLU A 63 -10.47 -3.21 -6.18
C GLU A 63 -11.00 -4.55 -6.66
N MET A 64 -12.21 -4.87 -6.24
CA MET A 64 -12.99 -5.99 -6.74
C MET A 64 -14.27 -5.41 -7.33
N ASN A 65 -14.44 -5.51 -8.67
CA ASN A 65 -15.62 -4.95 -9.34
C ASN A 65 -15.85 -3.47 -8.98
N ASN A 66 -14.77 -2.67 -9.01
CA ASN A 66 -14.80 -1.24 -8.69
C ASN A 66 -15.10 -0.91 -7.24
N THR A 67 -15.08 -1.91 -6.35
CA THR A 67 -15.20 -1.69 -4.91
C THR A 67 -13.81 -1.80 -4.28
N VAL A 68 -13.40 -0.79 -3.55
CA VAL A 68 -12.11 -0.80 -2.88
C VAL A 68 -12.12 -1.85 -1.77
N VAL A 69 -11.14 -2.77 -1.81
CA VAL A 69 -11.06 -3.86 -0.84
C VAL A 69 -9.76 -3.84 -0.04
N GLY A 70 -8.81 -3.01 -0.39
CA GLY A 70 -7.56 -2.91 0.34
C GLY A 70 -6.60 -1.91 -0.25
N PHE A 71 -5.45 -1.77 0.40
CA PHE A 71 -4.41 -0.85 -0.06
C PHE A 71 -3.04 -1.32 0.41
N SER A 72 -2.01 -0.75 -0.20
CA SER A 72 -0.65 -0.83 0.31
C SER A 72 0.00 0.54 0.20
N LEU A 73 0.76 0.91 1.22
CA LEU A 73 1.56 2.13 1.23
C LEU A 73 3.02 1.76 1.30
N PHE A 74 3.84 2.35 0.45
CA PHE A 74 5.26 2.03 0.37
C PHE A 74 6.06 3.27 0.00
N PHE A 75 7.39 3.18 0.19
CA PHE A 75 8.30 4.28 -0.11
C PHE A 75 9.69 3.73 -0.38
N TYR A 76 10.56 4.59 -0.92
CA TYR A 76 11.94 4.21 -1.18
C TYR A 76 12.78 4.29 0.08
N ASN A 77 13.58 3.25 0.33
CA ASN A 77 14.77 3.37 1.16
C ASN A 77 15.99 3.23 0.25
N PHE A 78 17.18 3.11 0.81
CA PHE A 78 18.38 3.08 -0.01
C PHE A 78 19.41 2.15 0.61
N SER A 79 20.06 1.34 -0.21
CA SER A 79 21.16 0.49 0.22
C SER A 79 22.47 1.14 -0.19
N THR A 80 23.25 1.56 0.80
CA THR A 80 24.56 2.13 0.53
C THR A 80 25.52 1.09 -0.05
N PHE A 81 25.39 -0.15 0.37
CA PHE A 81 26.27 -1.21 -0.11
C PHE A 81 25.98 -1.56 -1.56
N LEU A 82 24.70 -1.60 -1.94
CA LEU A 82 24.31 -1.90 -3.32
C LEU A 82 24.37 -0.65 -4.21
N GLY A 83 24.34 0.54 -3.63
CA GLY A 83 24.24 1.78 -4.38
C GLY A 83 22.92 1.93 -5.11
N LYS A 84 21.85 1.35 -4.59
CA LYS A 84 20.53 1.32 -5.23
C LYS A 84 19.41 1.60 -4.25
N PRO A 85 18.31 2.19 -4.73
CA PRO A 85 17.12 2.30 -3.88
C PRO A 85 16.51 0.92 -3.65
N GLY A 86 15.75 0.82 -2.59
CA GLY A 86 14.87 -0.29 -2.32
C GLY A 86 13.46 0.22 -2.12
N ILE A 87 12.50 -0.68 -2.06
CA ILE A 87 11.14 -0.34 -1.67
C ILE A 87 10.89 -0.95 -0.29
N TYR A 88 10.41 -0.10 0.62
CA TYR A 88 9.93 -0.55 1.93
C TYR A 88 8.42 -0.44 1.96
N ILE A 89 7.76 -1.55 2.26
CA ILE A 89 6.31 -1.61 2.37
C ILE A 89 5.94 -1.34 3.82
N GLU A 90 5.29 -0.20 4.06
CA GLU A 90 4.84 0.17 5.40
C GLU A 90 3.59 -0.62 5.78
N ASP A 91 2.61 -0.65 4.89
CA ASP A 91 1.33 -1.28 5.16
C ASP A 91 0.84 -2.11 3.98
N VAL A 92 0.22 -3.24 4.29
CA VAL A 92 -0.66 -3.98 3.37
C VAL A 92 -1.91 -4.31 4.17
N TYR A 93 -3.06 -3.87 3.69
CA TYR A 93 -4.32 -4.11 4.37
C TYR A 93 -5.39 -4.56 3.38
N VAL A 94 -6.08 -5.64 3.71
CA VAL A 94 -7.23 -6.14 2.96
C VAL A 94 -8.40 -6.18 3.92
N LYS A 95 -9.54 -5.64 3.51
CA LYS A 95 -10.75 -5.63 4.34
C LYS A 95 -11.11 -7.04 4.75
N LYS A 96 -11.66 -7.18 5.97
CA LYS A 96 -11.93 -8.47 6.58
C LYS A 96 -12.72 -9.40 5.67
N GLU A 97 -13.75 -8.88 5.01
CA GLU A 97 -14.65 -9.69 4.17
C GLU A 97 -14.00 -10.21 2.90
N TYR A 98 -12.81 -9.70 2.55
CA TYR A 98 -12.11 -10.08 1.33
C TYR A 98 -10.82 -10.84 1.61
N ARG A 99 -10.55 -11.20 2.86
CA ARG A 99 -9.33 -11.92 3.23
C ARG A 99 -9.38 -13.38 2.80
N HIS A 100 -8.20 -14.03 2.82
CA HIS A 100 -8.01 -15.44 2.47
C HIS A 100 -8.31 -15.75 1.00
N GLN A 101 -8.20 -14.73 0.13
CA GLN A 101 -8.41 -14.89 -1.31
C GLN A 101 -7.15 -14.55 -2.13
N GLY A 102 -6.02 -14.32 -1.45
CA GLY A 102 -4.76 -14.04 -2.14
C GLY A 102 -4.54 -12.60 -2.53
N TYR A 103 -5.41 -11.66 -2.11
CA TYR A 103 -5.26 -10.26 -2.51
C TYR A 103 -4.05 -9.60 -1.87
N GLY A 104 -3.72 -9.95 -0.62
CA GLY A 104 -2.50 -9.46 0.01
C GLY A 104 -1.26 -9.85 -0.78
N LYS A 105 -1.21 -11.11 -1.22
CA LYS A 105 -0.11 -11.57 -2.09
C LYS A 105 -0.08 -10.80 -3.40
N GLY A 106 -1.24 -10.42 -3.92
CA GLY A 106 -1.33 -9.61 -5.13
C GLY A 106 -0.63 -8.27 -4.97
N PHE A 107 -0.80 -7.62 -3.81
CA PHE A 107 -0.08 -6.37 -3.52
C PHE A 107 1.43 -6.60 -3.53
N PHE A 108 1.91 -7.65 -2.86
CA PHE A 108 3.35 -7.93 -2.84
C PHE A 108 3.91 -8.21 -4.23
N ARG A 109 3.18 -8.95 -5.05
CA ARG A 109 3.62 -9.23 -6.43
C ARG A 109 3.69 -7.98 -7.28
N PHE A 110 2.68 -7.11 -7.14
CA PHE A 110 2.65 -5.85 -7.87
C PHE A 110 3.87 -5.01 -7.50
N ILE A 111 4.14 -4.86 -6.20
CA ILE A 111 5.26 -4.05 -5.72
C ILE A 111 6.60 -4.68 -6.12
N ALA A 112 6.71 -6.01 -6.09
CA ALA A 112 7.93 -6.69 -6.51
C ALA A 112 8.24 -6.42 -7.98
N GLN A 113 7.22 -6.46 -8.83
CA GLN A 113 7.41 -6.13 -10.25
C GLN A 113 7.77 -4.66 -10.43
N LEU A 114 7.11 -3.78 -9.68
CA LEU A 114 7.41 -2.35 -9.71
C LEU A 114 8.85 -2.07 -9.30
N ALA A 115 9.33 -2.77 -8.26
CA ALA A 115 10.70 -2.64 -7.79
C ALA A 115 11.69 -3.02 -8.89
N ARG A 116 11.42 -4.10 -9.61
CA ARG A 116 12.26 -4.51 -10.73
C ARG A 116 12.26 -3.48 -11.84
N GLU A 117 11.08 -2.97 -12.19
CA GLU A 117 10.94 -1.96 -13.25
C GLU A 117 11.66 -0.67 -12.90
N ARG A 118 11.73 -0.33 -11.62
CA ARG A 118 12.37 0.90 -11.14
C ARG A 118 13.85 0.74 -10.79
N GLY A 119 14.42 -0.45 -10.99
CA GLY A 119 15.84 -0.68 -10.72
C GLY A 119 16.18 -0.81 -9.25
N CYS A 120 15.21 -1.16 -8.41
CA CYS A 120 15.44 -1.33 -6.97
C CYS A 120 16.22 -2.59 -6.69
N GLY A 121 17.11 -2.54 -5.68
CA GLY A 121 17.96 -3.67 -5.31
C GLY A 121 17.32 -4.58 -4.27
N ARG A 122 16.24 -4.14 -3.60
CA ARG A 122 15.59 -4.93 -2.56
C ARG A 122 14.17 -4.46 -2.32
N MET A 123 13.40 -5.32 -1.66
CA MET A 123 12.06 -5.03 -1.20
C MET A 123 11.93 -5.56 0.21
N GLU A 124 11.47 -4.73 1.15
CA GLU A 124 11.43 -5.05 2.56
C GLU A 124 10.09 -4.68 3.17
N TRP A 125 9.75 -5.36 4.25
CA TRP A 125 8.58 -5.04 5.09
C TRP A 125 8.81 -5.65 6.46
N SER A 126 7.99 -5.27 7.43
CA SER A 126 8.02 -5.88 8.75
C SER A 126 6.63 -6.34 9.14
N VAL A 127 6.57 -7.28 10.10
CA VAL A 127 5.31 -7.79 10.64
C VAL A 127 5.33 -7.66 12.15
N LEU A 128 4.15 -7.51 12.75
CA LEU A 128 4.02 -7.52 14.20
C LEU A 128 4.12 -8.95 14.71
N ASP A 129 4.71 -9.11 15.89
CA ASP A 129 4.93 -10.45 16.45
C ASP A 129 3.64 -11.24 16.64
N TRP A 130 2.54 -10.55 16.94
CA TRP A 130 1.24 -11.21 17.19
C TRP A 130 0.38 -11.33 15.94
N ASN A 131 0.88 -10.94 14.81
CA ASN A 131 0.11 -10.82 13.58
C ASN A 131 0.14 -12.12 12.77
#